data_1442814a01a1956dafad896401634c75
#
_entry.id   1442814a01a1956dafad896401634c75
#
_cell.length_a   1.000
_cell.length_b   1.000
_cell.length_c   1.000
_cell.angle_alpha   90.00
_cell.angle_beta   90.00
_cell.angle_gamma   90.00
#
_symmetry.space_group_name_H-M   'P 1'
#
loop_
_entity.id
_entity.type
_entity.pdbx_description
1 polymer ?
#
loop_
_entity_poly.entity_id
_entity_poly.type
_entity_poly.pdbx_seq_one_letter_code
_entity_poly.pdbx_strand_id
1 'polypeptide(L)'
;MKFDRVTGKCVDLSFEGKGVVKLSYGTVFVDGLFPGEEAEIEIQYKRAGSYFGKVFRLITKSKDRIQPKCGVCTACGGCQLQQLSYPAQLEYKTKKVADAFRRHKIENIRVLPCISAEKPYEYRNKIQVPIGRDPHGHIVSGFYRSGTHKIIPIDKCWIEDPRAGKIILELKNLMKQFHYAPYDEDTRSGLVRHVLIRTSAHYDEVMVTLVTNKDEFKGKNNFVKEWIKRCPNIKSLIQNINTRDTNVILGERERTLFGPSFIKDSILGVDFLISSKSFFQVNPEQVEKLYRKAIDFADLNEDENIFDAYCGIGTISLCTSKYVKKVTGVEIVKEAIVDARKNANINNITNAEFLLGDAGEVFEKLVSDGEKYSTVFVDPPRKGLDQKFIDTLLRLEPNKVVYVSCDPETLARDIKLLSEKYEIKAIQPVDMFPMTFHVETVACLRLKE
;
A
#
# COMPACT_ATOMS: atom_id res chain seq x y z
N MET A 1 22.57 -7.87 -28.16
CA MET A 1 22.56 -9.35 -28.19
C MET A 1 21.13 -9.78 -28.45
N LYS A 2 20.86 -10.55 -29.53
CA LYS A 2 19.60 -11.26 -29.65
C LYS A 2 19.66 -12.42 -28.63
N PHE A 3 18.86 -12.34 -27.59
CA PHE A 3 18.70 -13.50 -26.70
C PHE A 3 17.83 -14.52 -27.41
N ASP A 4 18.24 -15.81 -27.35
CA ASP A 4 17.51 -16.89 -27.95
C ASP A 4 16.20 -17.16 -27.21
N ARG A 5 15.24 -17.73 -27.90
CA ARG A 5 14.04 -18.29 -27.28
C ARG A 5 14.38 -19.62 -26.63
N VAL A 6 13.81 -19.82 -25.45
CA VAL A 6 13.97 -21.06 -24.69
C VAL A 6 12.62 -21.62 -24.30
N THR A 7 12.50 -22.95 -24.27
CA THR A 7 11.30 -23.60 -23.74
C THR A 7 11.57 -24.04 -22.31
N GLY A 8 10.61 -23.81 -21.43
CA GLY A 8 10.74 -24.24 -20.06
C GLY A 8 9.43 -24.27 -19.28
N LYS A 9 9.44 -25.07 -18.21
CA LYS A 9 8.30 -25.25 -17.31
C LYS A 9 8.46 -24.37 -16.08
N CYS A 10 7.41 -23.62 -15.72
CA CYS A 10 7.35 -22.84 -14.50
C CYS A 10 7.17 -23.78 -13.29
N VAL A 11 8.11 -23.71 -12.36
CA VAL A 11 8.12 -24.55 -11.16
C VAL A 11 7.61 -23.82 -9.92
N ASP A 12 7.68 -22.47 -9.89
CA ASP A 12 7.30 -21.66 -8.75
C ASP A 12 7.01 -20.21 -9.17
N LEU A 13 6.58 -19.39 -8.22
CA LEU A 13 6.56 -17.94 -8.35
C LEU A 13 7.64 -17.29 -7.48
N SER A 14 8.29 -16.28 -8.04
CA SER A 14 9.26 -15.47 -7.30
C SER A 14 8.56 -14.56 -6.26
N PHE A 15 9.35 -13.92 -5.41
CA PHE A 15 8.86 -12.93 -4.46
C PHE A 15 8.04 -11.78 -5.10
N GLU A 16 8.33 -11.44 -6.36
CA GLU A 16 7.62 -10.42 -7.15
C GLU A 16 6.48 -10.98 -8.01
N GLY A 17 6.12 -12.25 -7.84
CA GLY A 17 5.04 -12.89 -8.60
C GLY A 17 5.42 -13.27 -10.05
N LYS A 18 6.72 -13.30 -10.38
CA LYS A 18 7.20 -13.78 -11.70
C LYS A 18 7.34 -15.29 -11.67
N GLY A 19 6.98 -15.95 -12.76
CA GLY A 19 7.22 -17.39 -12.92
C GLY A 19 8.70 -17.72 -12.88
N VAL A 20 9.05 -18.78 -12.15
CA VAL A 20 10.42 -19.29 -12.01
C VAL A 20 10.61 -20.48 -12.92
N VAL A 21 11.49 -20.36 -13.90
CA VAL A 21 11.88 -21.43 -14.81
C VAL A 21 13.35 -21.77 -14.57
N LYS A 22 13.63 -23.05 -14.27
CA LYS A 22 14.99 -23.54 -14.08
C LYS A 22 15.50 -24.17 -15.36
N LEU A 23 16.60 -23.67 -15.88
CA LEU A 23 17.32 -24.21 -17.03
C LEU A 23 18.71 -24.70 -16.60
N SER A 24 19.37 -25.49 -17.43
CA SER A 24 20.71 -26.07 -17.14
C SER A 24 21.77 -24.98 -16.86
N TYR A 25 21.59 -23.78 -17.43
CA TYR A 25 22.54 -22.67 -17.31
C TYR A 25 22.07 -21.54 -16.39
N GLY A 26 20.93 -21.70 -15.71
CA GLY A 26 20.47 -20.71 -14.73
C GLY A 26 18.95 -20.60 -14.60
N THR A 27 18.53 -19.61 -13.81
CA THR A 27 17.12 -19.35 -13.54
C THR A 27 16.61 -18.22 -14.43
N VAL A 28 15.41 -18.40 -14.99
CA VAL A 28 14.69 -17.38 -15.77
C VAL A 28 13.46 -16.94 -14.98
N PHE A 29 13.29 -15.65 -14.79
CA PHE A 29 12.10 -15.02 -14.22
C PHE A 29 11.21 -14.50 -15.35
N VAL A 30 9.94 -14.92 -15.37
CA VAL A 30 9.03 -14.68 -16.49
C VAL A 30 7.75 -14.03 -16.00
N ASP A 31 7.42 -12.83 -16.53
CA ASP A 31 6.17 -12.17 -16.23
C ASP A 31 4.97 -12.91 -16.80
N GLY A 32 3.94 -13.13 -16.00
CA GLY A 32 2.68 -13.75 -16.42
C GLY A 32 2.75 -15.24 -16.74
N LEU A 33 3.76 -15.96 -16.24
CA LEU A 33 3.86 -17.42 -16.30
C LEU A 33 3.63 -18.01 -14.90
N PHE A 34 2.82 -19.06 -14.79
CA PHE A 34 2.39 -19.61 -13.49
C PHE A 34 2.85 -21.06 -13.30
N PRO A 35 2.94 -21.53 -12.04
CA PRO A 35 3.38 -22.89 -11.73
C PRO A 35 2.58 -23.96 -12.50
N GLY A 36 3.31 -24.94 -13.04
CA GLY A 36 2.76 -26.01 -13.85
C GLY A 36 2.64 -25.68 -15.35
N GLU A 37 2.78 -24.43 -15.75
CA GLU A 37 2.74 -24.02 -17.16
C GLU A 37 4.09 -24.25 -17.86
N GLU A 38 4.02 -24.54 -19.16
CA GLU A 38 5.16 -24.59 -20.04
C GLU A 38 5.02 -23.55 -21.16
N ALA A 39 6.10 -22.86 -21.48
CA ALA A 39 6.10 -21.80 -22.48
C ALA A 39 7.40 -21.72 -23.26
N GLU A 40 7.29 -21.22 -24.50
CA GLU A 40 8.41 -20.57 -25.17
C GLU A 40 8.60 -19.17 -24.59
N ILE A 41 9.80 -18.88 -24.12
CA ILE A 41 10.17 -17.67 -23.41
C ILE A 41 11.18 -16.90 -24.23
N GLU A 42 10.92 -15.65 -24.50
CA GLU A 42 11.87 -14.72 -25.09
C GLU A 42 12.68 -14.06 -23.97
N ILE A 43 13.97 -14.39 -23.90
CA ILE A 43 14.87 -13.76 -22.92
C ILE A 43 15.09 -12.31 -23.32
N GLN A 44 14.91 -11.37 -22.39
CA GLN A 44 15.02 -9.94 -22.65
C GLN A 44 16.34 -9.35 -22.15
N TYR A 45 16.77 -9.75 -20.95
CA TYR A 45 18.03 -9.30 -20.36
C TYR A 45 18.53 -10.26 -19.27
N LYS A 46 19.79 -10.06 -18.85
CA LYS A 46 20.42 -10.75 -17.72
C LYS A 46 20.81 -9.72 -16.66
N ARG A 47 20.52 -10.03 -15.40
CA ARG A 47 20.89 -9.19 -14.24
C ARG A 47 21.22 -10.08 -13.04
N ALA A 48 22.34 -9.77 -12.34
CA ALA A 48 22.77 -10.47 -11.14
C ALA A 48 22.74 -12.01 -11.25
N GLY A 49 23.23 -12.55 -12.38
CA GLY A 49 23.29 -14.00 -12.62
C GLY A 49 21.99 -14.64 -13.07
N SER A 50 20.88 -13.94 -13.01
CA SER A 50 19.56 -14.46 -13.43
C SER A 50 19.12 -13.86 -14.77
N TYR A 51 18.28 -14.59 -15.50
CA TYR A 51 17.69 -14.15 -16.75
C TYR A 51 16.27 -13.65 -16.52
N PHE A 52 15.83 -12.67 -17.32
CA PHE A 52 14.48 -12.15 -17.31
C PHE A 52 13.89 -12.23 -18.71
N GLY A 53 12.68 -12.74 -18.79
CA GLY A 53 12.02 -12.97 -20.06
C GLY A 53 10.52 -12.71 -20.01
N LYS A 54 9.88 -12.78 -21.15
CA LYS A 54 8.43 -12.72 -21.31
C LYS A 54 7.93 -13.97 -22.03
N VAL A 55 6.71 -14.35 -21.80
CA VAL A 55 6.04 -15.42 -22.53
C VAL A 55 5.92 -15.00 -23.99
N PHE A 56 6.54 -15.78 -24.89
CA PHE A 56 6.33 -15.65 -26.34
C PHE A 56 5.11 -16.44 -26.78
N ARG A 57 5.04 -17.72 -26.37
CA ARG A 57 3.91 -18.60 -26.63
C ARG A 57 3.72 -19.58 -25.47
N LEU A 58 2.50 -19.65 -24.94
CA LEU A 58 2.14 -20.62 -23.90
C LEU A 58 1.88 -21.98 -24.57
N ILE A 59 2.55 -23.03 -24.10
CA ILE A 59 2.43 -24.41 -24.60
C ILE A 59 1.39 -25.15 -23.77
N THR A 60 1.55 -25.13 -22.43
CA THR A 60 0.63 -25.78 -21.50
C THR A 60 0.09 -24.76 -20.50
N LYS A 61 -1.22 -24.78 -20.24
CA LYS A 61 -1.87 -23.91 -19.26
C LYS A 61 -2.03 -24.62 -17.92
N SER A 62 -1.83 -23.87 -16.82
CA SER A 62 -2.23 -24.31 -15.49
C SER A 62 -3.75 -24.34 -15.37
N LYS A 63 -4.28 -25.25 -14.54
CA LYS A 63 -5.69 -25.27 -14.13
C LYS A 63 -6.12 -23.99 -13.43
N ASP A 64 -5.17 -23.30 -12.81
CA ASP A 64 -5.38 -22.07 -12.05
C ASP A 64 -5.28 -20.80 -12.90
N ARG A 65 -4.97 -20.94 -14.20
CA ARG A 65 -4.99 -19.79 -15.11
C ARG A 65 -6.42 -19.40 -15.45
N ILE A 66 -6.72 -18.13 -15.26
CA ILE A 66 -8.02 -17.54 -15.62
C ILE A 66 -7.87 -16.39 -16.63
N GLN A 67 -8.96 -16.07 -17.31
CA GLN A 67 -9.03 -14.87 -18.13
C GLN A 67 -9.11 -13.63 -17.19
N PRO A 68 -8.19 -12.66 -17.31
CA PRO A 68 -8.23 -11.46 -16.48
C PRO A 68 -9.41 -10.55 -16.89
N LYS A 69 -10.01 -9.86 -15.92
CA LYS A 69 -11.04 -8.85 -16.21
C LYS A 69 -10.48 -7.62 -16.94
N CYS A 70 -9.21 -7.27 -16.64
CA CYS A 70 -8.55 -6.10 -17.20
C CYS A 70 -7.82 -6.45 -18.49
N GLY A 71 -8.24 -5.84 -19.61
CA GLY A 71 -7.62 -6.06 -20.93
C GLY A 71 -6.17 -5.56 -21.07
N VAL A 72 -5.72 -4.72 -20.15
CA VAL A 72 -4.36 -4.11 -20.17
C VAL A 72 -3.48 -4.57 -19.01
N CYS A 73 -3.87 -5.59 -18.24
CA CYS A 73 -3.15 -6.01 -17.04
C CYS A 73 -1.68 -6.40 -17.30
N THR A 74 -1.39 -7.01 -18.46
CA THR A 74 -0.02 -7.38 -18.87
C THR A 74 0.83 -6.18 -19.28
N ALA A 75 0.23 -5.10 -19.76
CA ALA A 75 0.92 -3.90 -20.19
C ALA A 75 1.08 -2.89 -19.04
N CYS A 76 0.05 -2.75 -18.20
CA CYS A 76 0.00 -1.83 -17.06
C CYS A 76 0.97 -2.23 -15.93
N GLY A 77 1.16 -3.53 -15.69
CA GLY A 77 2.04 -4.02 -14.61
C GLY A 77 1.54 -3.76 -13.18
N GLY A 78 0.35 -3.19 -13.00
CA GLY A 78 -0.22 -2.94 -11.67
C GLY A 78 -0.77 -4.19 -10.98
N CYS A 79 -1.16 -5.21 -11.76
CA CYS A 79 -1.79 -6.46 -11.28
C CYS A 79 -1.05 -7.67 -11.83
N GLN A 80 -0.03 -8.16 -11.11
CA GLN A 80 0.82 -9.27 -11.57
C GLN A 80 0.11 -10.62 -11.57
N LEU A 81 -0.91 -10.79 -10.72
CA LEU A 81 -1.57 -12.07 -10.47
C LEU A 81 -3.00 -12.16 -11.02
N GLN A 82 -3.46 -11.17 -11.79
CA GLN A 82 -4.88 -11.14 -12.24
C GLN A 82 -5.23 -12.28 -13.21
N GLN A 83 -4.25 -12.97 -13.79
CA GLN A 83 -4.43 -14.15 -14.61
C GLN A 83 -4.38 -15.46 -13.82
N LEU A 84 -4.19 -15.40 -12.49
CA LEU A 84 -4.19 -16.54 -11.58
C LEU A 84 -5.50 -16.56 -10.78
N SER A 85 -6.08 -17.73 -10.57
CA SER A 85 -7.30 -17.90 -9.76
C SER A 85 -7.09 -17.33 -8.35
N TYR A 86 -8.15 -16.77 -7.77
CA TYR A 86 -8.01 -16.10 -6.47
C TYR A 86 -7.58 -17.05 -5.34
N PRO A 87 -8.08 -18.30 -5.26
CA PRO A 87 -7.52 -19.27 -4.31
C PRO A 87 -6.03 -19.51 -4.47
N ALA A 88 -5.53 -19.66 -5.72
CA ALA A 88 -4.11 -19.86 -5.98
C ALA A 88 -3.26 -18.61 -5.64
N GLN A 89 -3.83 -17.40 -5.75
CA GLN A 89 -3.17 -16.18 -5.24
C GLN A 89 -2.98 -16.23 -3.72
N LEU A 90 -3.97 -16.70 -2.96
CA LEU A 90 -3.89 -16.83 -1.50
C LEU A 90 -2.88 -17.89 -1.07
N GLU A 91 -2.84 -19.02 -1.75
CA GLU A 91 -1.82 -20.07 -1.55
C GLU A 91 -0.41 -19.53 -1.80
N TYR A 92 -0.21 -18.81 -2.91
CA TYR A 92 1.05 -18.14 -3.21
C TYR A 92 1.45 -17.16 -2.11
N LYS A 93 0.54 -16.33 -1.61
CA LYS A 93 0.83 -15.34 -0.56
C LYS A 93 1.17 -16.01 0.77
N THR A 94 0.49 -17.07 1.13
CA THR A 94 0.82 -17.90 2.30
C THR A 94 2.22 -18.49 2.17
N LYS A 95 2.50 -19.14 1.03
CA LYS A 95 3.80 -19.72 0.72
C LYS A 95 4.91 -18.66 0.73
N LYS A 96 4.68 -17.52 0.12
CA LYS A 96 5.62 -16.39 0.07
C LYS A 96 6.10 -15.97 1.46
N VAL A 97 5.18 -15.85 2.41
CA VAL A 97 5.52 -15.53 3.82
C VAL A 97 6.33 -16.67 4.43
N ALA A 98 5.89 -17.93 4.30
CA ALA A 98 6.60 -19.07 4.83
C ALA A 98 8.03 -19.20 4.23
N ASP A 99 8.19 -18.94 2.94
CA ASP A 99 9.49 -18.99 2.26
C ASP A 99 10.44 -17.87 2.73
N ALA A 100 9.93 -16.68 3.06
CA ALA A 100 10.73 -15.61 3.65
C ALA A 100 11.34 -16.05 4.98
N PHE A 101 10.54 -16.61 5.88
CA PHE A 101 11.05 -17.13 7.16
C PHE A 101 12.07 -18.27 6.97
N ARG A 102 11.82 -19.20 6.04
CA ARG A 102 12.75 -20.28 5.74
C ARG A 102 14.10 -19.77 5.21
N ARG A 103 14.12 -18.73 4.37
CA ARG A 103 15.36 -18.09 3.88
C ARG A 103 16.17 -17.46 5.03
N HIS A 104 15.50 -16.94 6.03
CA HIS A 104 16.14 -16.42 7.25
C HIS A 104 16.45 -17.51 8.29
N LYS A 105 16.35 -18.80 7.93
CA LYS A 105 16.65 -19.96 8.79
C LYS A 105 15.80 -19.95 10.09
N ILE A 106 14.55 -19.52 9.99
CA ILE A 106 13.57 -19.64 11.05
C ILE A 106 12.70 -20.85 10.66
N GLU A 107 12.90 -21.94 11.36
CA GLU A 107 12.22 -23.22 11.12
C GLU A 107 11.12 -23.44 12.16
N ASN A 108 10.26 -24.41 11.91
CA ASN A 108 9.19 -24.85 12.82
C ASN A 108 8.15 -23.75 13.19
N ILE A 109 7.96 -22.78 12.30
CA ILE A 109 6.90 -21.78 12.45
C ILE A 109 5.63 -22.19 11.71
N ARG A 110 4.48 -21.90 12.28
CA ARG A 110 3.18 -22.06 11.63
C ARG A 110 2.76 -20.74 11.01
N VAL A 111 2.83 -20.66 9.69
CA VAL A 111 2.18 -19.58 8.93
C VAL A 111 0.75 -20.00 8.65
N LEU A 112 -0.21 -19.19 9.10
CA LEU A 112 -1.63 -19.44 8.89
C LEU A 112 -2.01 -19.17 7.42
N PRO A 113 -3.12 -19.76 6.91
CA PRO A 113 -3.62 -19.43 5.57
C PRO A 113 -3.90 -17.93 5.43
N CYS A 114 -3.58 -17.37 4.27
CA CYS A 114 -3.79 -15.96 3.99
C CYS A 114 -5.27 -15.58 4.09
N ILE A 115 -5.61 -14.56 4.87
CA ILE A 115 -6.98 -14.04 5.00
C ILE A 115 -7.39 -13.41 3.67
N SER A 116 -8.48 -13.92 3.09
CA SER A 116 -9.00 -13.48 1.80
C SER A 116 -9.82 -12.18 1.90
N ALA A 117 -9.85 -11.43 0.79
CA ALA A 117 -10.83 -10.38 0.56
C ALA A 117 -12.15 -11.01 0.05
N GLU A 118 -13.28 -10.54 0.55
CA GLU A 118 -14.59 -10.91 0.01
C GLU A 118 -14.81 -10.31 -1.38
N LYS A 119 -14.32 -9.07 -1.55
CA LYS A 119 -14.34 -8.32 -2.81
C LYS A 119 -12.93 -8.09 -3.33
N PRO A 120 -12.36 -9.02 -4.12
CA PRO A 120 -10.99 -8.89 -4.61
C PRO A 120 -10.81 -7.88 -5.76
N TYR A 121 -11.88 -7.19 -6.14
CA TYR A 121 -11.92 -6.09 -7.10
C TYR A 121 -12.59 -4.87 -6.48
N GLU A 122 -12.37 -3.69 -7.07
CA GLU A 122 -12.99 -2.42 -6.70
C GLU A 122 -12.75 -2.01 -5.21
N TYR A 123 -11.67 -2.52 -4.63
CA TYR A 123 -11.34 -2.33 -3.21
C TYR A 123 -10.51 -1.07 -2.92
N ARG A 124 -9.78 -0.56 -3.95
CA ARG A 124 -8.75 0.47 -3.73
C ARG A 124 -9.38 1.85 -3.61
N ASN A 125 -9.32 2.42 -2.41
CA ASN A 125 -9.88 3.73 -2.08
C ASN A 125 -8.95 4.93 -2.34
N LYS A 126 -7.68 4.69 -2.70
CA LYS A 126 -6.72 5.74 -3.08
C LYS A 126 -6.19 5.48 -4.48
N ILE A 127 -6.54 6.34 -5.39
CA ILE A 127 -6.21 6.30 -6.80
C ILE A 127 -5.31 7.49 -7.14
N GLN A 128 -4.27 7.26 -7.91
CA GLN A 128 -3.33 8.31 -8.30
C GLN A 128 -2.86 8.04 -9.73
N VAL A 129 -3.29 8.89 -10.63
CA VAL A 129 -3.00 8.72 -12.06
C VAL A 129 -2.43 9.99 -12.68
N PRO A 130 -1.43 9.86 -13.59
CA PRO A 130 -0.99 10.94 -14.44
C PRO A 130 -2.05 11.30 -15.47
N ILE A 131 -2.07 12.55 -15.87
CA ILE A 131 -2.86 13.06 -16.98
C ILE A 131 -1.89 13.46 -18.10
N GLY A 132 -2.09 12.93 -19.29
CA GLY A 132 -1.20 13.19 -20.42
C GLY A 132 -1.95 13.21 -21.74
N ARG A 133 -1.19 13.05 -22.85
CA ARG A 133 -1.73 12.93 -24.20
C ARG A 133 -1.35 11.59 -24.82
N ASP A 134 -2.27 11.05 -25.62
CA ASP A 134 -1.96 9.95 -26.53
C ASP A 134 -1.22 10.47 -27.79
N PRO A 135 -0.71 9.60 -28.67
CA PRO A 135 -0.07 10.01 -29.93
C PRO A 135 -0.98 10.82 -30.87
N HIS A 136 -2.29 10.79 -30.69
CA HIS A 136 -3.28 11.54 -31.46
C HIS A 136 -3.64 12.88 -30.81
N GLY A 137 -3.02 13.22 -29.66
CA GLY A 137 -3.23 14.48 -28.95
C GLY A 137 -4.44 14.48 -27.99
N HIS A 138 -5.17 13.36 -27.83
CA HIS A 138 -6.28 13.29 -26.89
C HIS A 138 -5.78 13.25 -25.44
N ILE A 139 -6.54 13.88 -24.54
CA ILE A 139 -6.26 13.83 -23.11
C ILE A 139 -6.57 12.43 -22.57
N VAL A 140 -5.57 11.77 -22.02
CA VAL A 140 -5.66 10.43 -21.44
C VAL A 140 -5.21 10.40 -19.99
N SER A 141 -5.68 9.38 -19.27
CA SER A 141 -5.26 9.04 -17.91
C SER A 141 -4.99 7.53 -17.83
N GLY A 142 -4.14 7.10 -16.91
CA GLY A 142 -3.79 5.70 -16.77
C GLY A 142 -2.52 5.52 -15.96
N PHE A 143 -1.69 4.54 -16.32
CA PHE A 143 -0.42 4.31 -15.65
C PHE A 143 0.74 4.35 -16.65
N TYR A 144 1.91 4.73 -16.17
CA TYR A 144 3.10 4.70 -17.01
C TYR A 144 3.49 3.27 -17.35
N ARG A 145 3.84 3.03 -18.62
CA ARG A 145 4.54 1.81 -19.02
C ARG A 145 5.87 1.77 -18.29
N SER A 146 6.21 0.61 -17.72
CA SER A 146 7.45 0.42 -16.97
C SER A 146 8.67 0.99 -17.70
N GLY A 147 9.46 1.81 -16.98
CA GLY A 147 10.66 2.46 -17.50
C GLY A 147 10.44 3.59 -18.51
N THR A 148 9.23 4.12 -18.64
CA THR A 148 8.91 5.21 -19.59
C THR A 148 7.91 6.21 -18.97
N HIS A 149 7.80 7.41 -19.62
CA HIS A 149 6.74 8.38 -19.33
C HIS A 149 5.50 8.19 -20.23
N LYS A 150 5.43 7.10 -21.02
CA LYS A 150 4.26 6.81 -21.87
C LYS A 150 3.13 6.26 -21.03
N ILE A 151 1.99 6.96 -21.04
CA ILE A 151 0.77 6.53 -20.33
C ILE A 151 0.11 5.41 -21.14
N ILE A 152 -0.22 4.31 -20.48
CA ILE A 152 -1.16 3.30 -20.97
C ILE A 152 -2.55 3.81 -20.60
N PRO A 153 -3.38 4.19 -21.57
CA PRO A 153 -4.71 4.68 -21.29
C PRO A 153 -5.57 3.61 -20.61
N ILE A 154 -6.27 3.99 -19.55
CA ILE A 154 -7.16 3.10 -18.81
C ILE A 154 -8.46 3.86 -18.54
N ASP A 155 -9.55 3.36 -19.09
CA ASP A 155 -10.88 3.93 -18.87
C ASP A 155 -11.53 3.36 -17.59
N LYS A 156 -11.28 2.09 -17.30
CA LYS A 156 -11.72 1.42 -16.05
C LYS A 156 -10.59 0.59 -15.48
N CYS A 157 -10.18 0.90 -14.26
CA CYS A 157 -9.32 0.05 -13.45
C CYS A 157 -10.18 -0.86 -12.55
N TRP A 158 -10.00 -2.17 -12.65
CA TRP A 158 -10.85 -3.14 -11.97
C TRP A 158 -10.58 -3.27 -10.48
N ILE A 159 -9.45 -2.76 -9.98
CA ILE A 159 -9.15 -2.79 -8.53
C ILE A 159 -9.50 -1.47 -7.83
N GLU A 160 -9.74 -0.40 -8.57
CA GLU A 160 -10.07 0.93 -8.04
C GLU A 160 -11.56 1.09 -7.78
N ASP A 161 -11.89 1.90 -6.77
CA ASP A 161 -13.26 2.32 -6.50
C ASP A 161 -13.88 2.96 -7.75
N PRO A 162 -15.04 2.49 -8.23
CA PRO A 162 -15.63 2.94 -9.48
C PRO A 162 -16.00 4.43 -9.51
N ARG A 163 -16.18 5.09 -8.35
CA ARG A 163 -16.42 6.53 -8.25
C ARG A 163 -15.27 7.34 -8.86
N ALA A 164 -14.03 6.84 -8.75
CA ALA A 164 -12.85 7.51 -9.31
C ALA A 164 -12.90 7.63 -10.83
N GLY A 165 -13.34 6.60 -11.53
CA GLY A 165 -13.43 6.58 -13.00
C GLY A 165 -14.32 7.71 -13.55
N LYS A 166 -15.47 7.94 -12.91
CA LYS A 166 -16.38 9.06 -13.28
C LYS A 166 -15.71 10.41 -13.07
N ILE A 167 -15.04 10.60 -11.93
CA ILE A 167 -14.36 11.87 -11.58
C ILE A 167 -13.23 12.16 -12.57
N ILE A 168 -12.43 11.15 -12.94
CA ILE A 168 -11.35 11.27 -13.92
C ILE A 168 -11.90 11.61 -15.32
N LEU A 169 -13.00 10.97 -15.71
CA LEU A 169 -13.67 11.25 -16.99
C LEU A 169 -14.13 12.71 -17.05
N GLU A 170 -14.81 13.20 -16.01
CA GLU A 170 -15.27 14.59 -15.94
C GLU A 170 -14.09 15.59 -15.86
N LEU A 171 -13.00 15.25 -15.20
CA LEU A 171 -11.78 16.05 -15.24
C LEU A 171 -11.27 16.21 -16.69
N LYS A 172 -11.16 15.11 -17.45
CA LYS A 172 -10.72 15.15 -18.86
C LYS A 172 -11.66 16.02 -19.73
N ASN A 173 -12.97 15.92 -19.52
CA ASN A 173 -13.98 16.73 -20.23
C ASN A 173 -13.84 18.22 -19.89
N LEU A 174 -13.69 18.55 -18.61
CA LEU A 174 -13.49 19.92 -18.13
C LEU A 174 -12.16 20.51 -18.61
N MET A 175 -11.08 19.73 -18.63
CA MET A 175 -9.80 20.18 -19.20
C MET A 175 -9.93 20.59 -20.66
N LYS A 176 -10.72 19.83 -21.47
CA LYS A 176 -11.03 20.21 -22.85
C LYS A 176 -11.84 21.51 -22.90
N GLN A 177 -12.90 21.62 -22.10
CA GLN A 177 -13.80 22.78 -22.07
C GLN A 177 -13.07 24.08 -21.65
N PHE A 178 -12.16 24.00 -20.67
CA PHE A 178 -11.41 25.14 -20.14
C PHE A 178 -10.04 25.34 -20.82
N HIS A 179 -9.72 24.53 -21.83
CA HIS A 179 -8.44 24.54 -22.55
C HIS A 179 -7.23 24.35 -21.65
N TYR A 180 -7.34 23.47 -20.62
CA TYR A 180 -6.21 23.13 -19.75
C TYR A 180 -5.38 22.01 -20.38
N ALA A 181 -4.11 22.28 -20.60
CA ALA A 181 -3.21 21.29 -21.14
C ALA A 181 -2.71 20.33 -20.04
N PRO A 182 -2.67 19.02 -20.29
CA PRO A 182 -1.88 18.10 -19.49
C PRO A 182 -0.42 18.55 -19.43
N TYR A 183 0.24 18.27 -18.31
CA TYR A 183 1.68 18.51 -18.19
C TYR A 183 2.44 17.47 -19.00
N ASP A 184 3.43 17.94 -19.71
CA ASP A 184 4.35 17.15 -20.51
C ASP A 184 5.73 17.19 -19.82
N GLU A 185 6.24 16.03 -19.43
CA GLU A 185 7.48 15.92 -18.67
C GLU A 185 8.71 16.24 -19.53
N ASP A 186 8.64 16.01 -20.86
CA ASP A 186 9.77 16.26 -21.78
C ASP A 186 9.90 17.76 -22.08
N THR A 187 8.78 18.45 -22.33
CA THR A 187 8.75 19.88 -22.62
C THR A 187 8.59 20.76 -21.38
N ARG A 188 8.32 20.18 -20.22
CA ARG A 188 8.06 20.85 -18.93
C ARG A 188 6.94 21.90 -19.02
N SER A 189 5.98 21.67 -19.90
CA SER A 189 4.88 22.58 -20.16
C SER A 189 3.52 21.95 -19.86
N GLY A 190 2.50 22.78 -19.67
CA GLY A 190 1.16 22.35 -19.33
C GLY A 190 0.79 22.70 -17.89
N LEU A 191 -0.44 22.35 -17.49
CA LEU A 191 -1.02 22.70 -16.19
C LEU A 191 -1.18 21.49 -15.28
N VAL A 192 -1.93 20.48 -15.74
CA VAL A 192 -2.39 19.36 -14.91
C VAL A 192 -1.40 18.19 -15.04
N ARG A 193 -0.76 17.82 -13.94
CA ARG A 193 0.19 16.69 -13.87
C ARG A 193 -0.49 15.39 -13.50
N HIS A 194 -1.16 15.39 -12.35
CA HIS A 194 -1.79 14.19 -11.78
C HIS A 194 -3.13 14.54 -11.15
N VAL A 195 -3.95 13.54 -10.97
CA VAL A 195 -5.09 13.59 -10.07
C VAL A 195 -4.99 12.45 -9.06
N LEU A 196 -5.16 12.81 -7.77
CA LEU A 196 -5.34 11.85 -6.70
C LEU A 196 -6.79 11.89 -6.28
N ILE A 197 -7.37 10.72 -6.09
CA ILE A 197 -8.73 10.56 -5.61
C ILE A 197 -8.68 9.64 -4.40
N ARG A 198 -9.31 10.07 -3.31
CA ARG A 198 -9.56 9.24 -2.13
C ARG A 198 -11.07 9.11 -1.96
N THR A 199 -11.54 7.89 -1.80
CA THR A 199 -12.94 7.60 -1.54
C THR A 199 -13.10 7.05 -0.13
N SER A 200 -14.12 7.51 0.59
CA SER A 200 -14.51 6.89 1.84
C SER A 200 -15.32 5.63 1.59
N ALA A 201 -15.09 4.60 2.40
CA ALA A 201 -15.86 3.36 2.34
C ALA A 201 -17.16 3.43 3.15
N HIS A 202 -17.14 4.17 4.25
CA HIS A 202 -18.27 4.25 5.19
C HIS A 202 -19.13 5.50 4.99
N TYR A 203 -18.61 6.49 4.27
CA TYR A 203 -19.30 7.74 3.96
C TYR A 203 -19.29 7.98 2.44
N ASP A 204 -20.32 8.61 1.89
CA ASP A 204 -20.32 8.98 0.47
C ASP A 204 -19.49 10.27 0.25
N GLU A 205 -18.24 10.22 0.66
CA GLU A 205 -17.31 11.33 0.57
C GLU A 205 -16.14 10.98 -0.35
N VAL A 206 -15.78 11.92 -1.21
CA VAL A 206 -14.61 11.83 -2.08
C VAL A 206 -13.75 13.08 -1.93
N MET A 207 -12.46 12.88 -1.74
CA MET A 207 -11.45 13.94 -1.87
C MET A 207 -10.75 13.82 -3.22
N VAL A 208 -10.63 14.93 -3.90
CA VAL A 208 -9.84 15.04 -5.13
C VAL A 208 -8.69 16.01 -4.89
N THR A 209 -7.47 15.56 -5.19
CA THR A 209 -6.28 16.41 -5.19
C THR A 209 -5.80 16.57 -6.62
N LEU A 210 -5.96 17.77 -7.17
CA LEU A 210 -5.48 18.13 -8.50
C LEU A 210 -4.03 18.63 -8.40
N VAL A 211 -3.09 17.89 -8.98
CA VAL A 211 -1.68 18.28 -8.99
C VAL A 211 -1.41 19.16 -10.21
N THR A 212 -0.99 20.39 -9.97
CA THR A 212 -0.75 21.39 -11.01
C THR A 212 0.70 21.86 -11.04
N ASN A 213 1.19 22.19 -12.25
CA ASN A 213 2.51 22.79 -12.45
C ASN A 213 2.53 24.29 -12.15
N LYS A 214 1.39 24.91 -11.87
CA LYS A 214 1.26 26.35 -11.61
C LYS A 214 0.31 26.58 -10.44
N ASP A 215 0.52 27.65 -9.70
CA ASP A 215 -0.33 28.08 -8.58
C ASP A 215 -1.66 28.65 -9.10
N GLU A 216 -1.58 29.62 -10.00
CA GLU A 216 -2.75 30.25 -10.59
C GLU A 216 -2.99 29.80 -12.03
N PHE A 217 -4.27 29.61 -12.37
CA PHE A 217 -4.71 29.31 -13.73
C PHE A 217 -6.06 29.98 -14.04
N LYS A 218 -6.21 30.40 -15.29
CA LYS A 218 -7.37 31.19 -15.76
C LYS A 218 -8.65 30.36 -15.63
N GLY A 219 -9.70 30.97 -15.09
CA GLY A 219 -11.03 30.32 -15.00
C GLY A 219 -11.18 29.32 -13.87
N LYS A 220 -10.25 29.25 -12.90
CA LYS A 220 -10.21 28.31 -11.78
C LYS A 220 -11.55 28.17 -11.05
N ASN A 221 -12.19 29.27 -10.67
CA ASN A 221 -13.43 29.23 -9.90
C ASN A 221 -14.60 28.61 -10.70
N ASN A 222 -14.71 28.92 -11.98
CA ASN A 222 -15.74 28.32 -12.85
C ASN A 222 -15.46 26.83 -13.11
N PHE A 223 -14.19 26.46 -13.30
CA PHE A 223 -13.78 25.07 -13.42
C PHE A 223 -14.17 24.25 -12.18
N VAL A 224 -13.86 24.76 -10.98
CA VAL A 224 -14.24 24.13 -9.70
C VAL A 224 -15.74 23.99 -9.60
N LYS A 225 -16.50 25.06 -9.85
CA LYS A 225 -17.96 25.05 -9.80
C LYS A 225 -18.58 24.00 -10.73
N GLU A 226 -18.10 23.93 -11.96
CA GLU A 226 -18.59 22.95 -12.93
C GLU A 226 -18.20 21.51 -12.54
N TRP A 227 -17.01 21.28 -11.98
CA TRP A 227 -16.60 19.94 -11.56
C TRP A 227 -17.45 19.43 -10.41
N ILE A 228 -17.67 20.25 -9.38
CA ILE A 228 -18.55 19.93 -8.24
C ILE A 228 -19.98 19.67 -8.69
N LYS A 229 -20.51 20.46 -9.64
CA LYS A 229 -21.84 20.25 -10.21
C LYS A 229 -21.97 18.88 -10.90
N ARG A 230 -20.94 18.43 -11.64
CA ARG A 230 -20.94 17.15 -12.36
C ARG A 230 -20.64 15.95 -11.45
N CYS A 231 -19.89 16.19 -10.36
CA CYS A 231 -19.50 15.19 -9.39
C CYS A 231 -19.87 15.63 -7.96
N PRO A 232 -21.15 15.60 -7.57
CA PRO A 232 -21.61 16.14 -6.30
C PRO A 232 -21.12 15.40 -5.05
N ASN A 233 -20.61 14.19 -5.22
CA ASN A 233 -19.96 13.40 -4.16
C ASN A 233 -18.53 13.89 -3.82
N ILE A 234 -17.96 14.84 -4.57
CA ILE A 234 -16.71 15.50 -4.19
C ILE A 234 -16.97 16.38 -2.96
N LYS A 235 -16.53 15.90 -1.80
CA LYS A 235 -16.62 16.62 -0.54
C LYS A 235 -15.47 17.61 -0.36
N SER A 236 -14.30 17.25 -0.87
CA SER A 236 -13.06 18.02 -0.74
C SER A 236 -12.34 18.10 -2.09
N LEU A 237 -11.99 19.30 -2.52
CA LEU A 237 -11.16 19.52 -3.70
C LEU A 237 -9.93 20.34 -3.31
N ILE A 238 -8.76 19.74 -3.47
CA ILE A 238 -7.47 20.32 -3.13
C ILE A 238 -6.68 20.59 -4.42
N GLN A 239 -6.03 21.73 -4.52
CA GLN A 239 -4.96 21.97 -5.47
C GLN A 239 -3.63 21.70 -4.77
N ASN A 240 -2.85 20.78 -5.29
CA ASN A 240 -1.45 20.59 -4.90
C ASN A 240 -0.56 21.19 -5.98
N ILE A 241 0.37 22.04 -5.57
CA ILE A 241 1.23 22.77 -6.50
C ILE A 241 2.59 22.09 -6.52
N ASN A 242 2.91 21.44 -7.62
CA ASN A 242 4.20 20.78 -7.84
C ASN A 242 4.86 21.30 -9.11
N THR A 243 5.78 22.26 -8.95
CA THR A 243 6.57 22.86 -10.02
C THR A 243 7.95 22.20 -10.20
N ARG A 244 8.24 21.18 -9.36
CA ARG A 244 9.56 20.52 -9.36
C ARG A 244 9.70 19.51 -10.50
N ASP A 245 10.92 19.40 -11.00
CA ASP A 245 11.33 18.36 -11.95
C ASP A 245 11.77 17.13 -11.13
N THR A 246 10.83 16.29 -10.73
CA THR A 246 11.06 15.15 -9.86
C THR A 246 9.95 14.12 -10.00
N ASN A 247 10.26 12.86 -9.71
CA ASN A 247 9.28 11.76 -9.65
C ASN A 247 8.33 11.84 -8.44
N VAL A 248 8.55 12.79 -7.51
CA VAL A 248 7.64 13.01 -6.38
C VAL A 248 6.39 13.71 -6.89
N ILE A 249 5.24 13.08 -6.73
CA ILE A 249 3.98 13.53 -7.32
C ILE A 249 3.40 14.73 -6.59
N LEU A 250 3.40 14.71 -5.25
CA LEU A 250 2.88 15.83 -4.45
C LEU A 250 3.96 16.86 -4.16
N GLY A 251 3.63 18.12 -4.42
CA GLY A 251 4.42 19.26 -3.98
C GLY A 251 4.19 19.59 -2.50
N GLU A 252 4.92 20.57 -2.00
CA GLU A 252 4.83 20.98 -0.60
C GLU A 252 3.61 21.85 -0.33
N ARG A 253 3.25 22.71 -1.29
CA ARG A 253 2.14 23.68 -1.15
C ARG A 253 0.82 23.11 -1.61
N GLU A 254 -0.22 23.33 -0.80
CA GLU A 254 -1.58 22.96 -1.12
C GLU A 254 -2.53 24.13 -0.84
N ARG A 255 -3.64 24.13 -1.56
CA ARG A 255 -4.74 25.08 -1.40
C ARG A 255 -6.07 24.33 -1.51
N THR A 256 -6.94 24.51 -0.54
CA THR A 256 -8.31 24.02 -0.64
C THR A 256 -9.08 24.87 -1.64
N LEU A 257 -9.65 24.23 -2.65
CA LEU A 257 -10.48 24.87 -3.67
C LEU A 257 -11.98 24.78 -3.35
N PHE A 258 -12.39 23.69 -2.68
CA PHE A 258 -13.77 23.47 -2.28
C PHE A 258 -13.83 22.53 -1.08
N GLY A 259 -14.79 22.78 -0.17
CA GLY A 259 -15.05 21.95 1.00
C GLY A 259 -13.94 21.97 2.05
N PRO A 260 -13.93 21.02 3.00
CA PRO A 260 -12.88 20.89 3.99
C PRO A 260 -11.59 20.31 3.38
N SER A 261 -10.45 20.45 4.08
CA SER A 261 -9.17 19.87 3.64
C SER A 261 -9.01 18.39 3.96
N PHE A 262 -10.10 17.69 4.28
CA PHE A 262 -10.14 16.28 4.65
C PHE A 262 -11.44 15.63 4.19
N ILE A 263 -11.45 14.28 4.17
CA ILE A 263 -12.66 13.46 4.17
C ILE A 263 -12.66 12.57 5.41
N LYS A 264 -13.83 12.05 5.74
CA LYS A 264 -14.05 11.14 6.87
C LYS A 264 -14.15 9.70 6.38
N ASP A 265 -13.50 8.77 7.06
CA ASP A 265 -13.70 7.33 6.89
C ASP A 265 -13.62 6.64 8.26
N SER A 266 -13.92 5.35 8.36
CA SER A 266 -13.95 4.61 9.61
C SER A 266 -13.17 3.30 9.51
N ILE A 267 -12.55 2.86 10.61
CA ILE A 267 -11.94 1.53 10.78
C ILE A 267 -12.36 1.00 12.15
N LEU A 268 -12.98 -0.18 12.22
CA LEU A 268 -13.43 -0.82 13.45
C LEU A 268 -14.33 0.06 14.35
N GLY A 269 -15.10 0.96 13.72
CA GLY A 269 -15.99 1.89 14.40
C GLY A 269 -15.32 3.15 14.94
N VAL A 270 -14.03 3.37 14.62
CA VAL A 270 -13.31 4.61 14.93
C VAL A 270 -13.25 5.46 13.67
N ASP A 271 -13.64 6.71 13.78
CA ASP A 271 -13.66 7.68 12.69
C ASP A 271 -12.31 8.37 12.50
N PHE A 272 -11.92 8.58 11.25
CA PHE A 272 -10.67 9.24 10.88
C PHE A 272 -10.91 10.37 9.90
N LEU A 273 -10.34 11.54 10.19
CA LEU A 273 -10.18 12.63 9.24
C LEU A 273 -8.90 12.38 8.44
N ILE A 274 -9.05 12.26 7.13
CA ILE A 274 -7.98 11.87 6.22
C ILE A 274 -7.65 13.04 5.31
N SER A 275 -6.45 13.61 5.44
CA SER A 275 -5.97 14.68 4.56
C SER A 275 -5.37 14.14 3.27
N SER A 276 -5.04 15.02 2.32
CA SER A 276 -4.44 14.65 1.03
C SER A 276 -3.13 13.89 1.17
N LYS A 277 -2.31 14.25 2.17
CA LYS A 277 -0.97 13.70 2.42
C LYS A 277 -0.94 12.57 3.46
N SER A 278 -1.99 12.40 4.27
CA SER A 278 -2.03 11.36 5.30
C SER A 278 -1.88 9.98 4.68
N PHE A 279 -1.11 9.11 5.33
CA PHE A 279 -1.19 7.68 5.06
C PHE A 279 -2.50 7.14 5.65
N PHE A 280 -3.21 6.37 4.86
CA PHE A 280 -4.39 5.61 5.26
C PHE A 280 -4.48 4.38 4.38
N GLN A 281 -4.82 3.24 4.95
CA GLN A 281 -4.85 1.96 4.25
C GLN A 281 -5.82 1.98 3.06
N VAL A 282 -5.39 1.38 1.94
CA VAL A 282 -6.11 1.52 0.66
C VAL A 282 -7.21 0.50 0.41
N ASN A 283 -7.35 -0.50 1.29
CA ASN A 283 -8.39 -1.52 1.23
C ASN A 283 -9.15 -1.53 2.56
N PRO A 284 -10.29 -0.84 2.64
CA PRO A 284 -11.04 -0.67 3.89
C PRO A 284 -11.50 -1.98 4.53
N GLU A 285 -11.99 -2.93 3.74
CA GLU A 285 -12.42 -4.24 4.26
C GLU A 285 -11.25 -5.02 4.87
N GLN A 286 -10.14 -5.06 4.16
CA GLN A 286 -8.99 -5.87 4.59
C GLN A 286 -8.21 -5.23 5.74
N VAL A 287 -8.18 -3.91 5.86
CA VAL A 287 -7.54 -3.25 7.03
C VAL A 287 -8.27 -3.57 8.32
N GLU A 288 -9.60 -3.69 8.29
CA GLU A 288 -10.35 -4.12 9.48
C GLU A 288 -9.98 -5.56 9.89
N LYS A 289 -9.85 -6.48 8.91
CA LYS A 289 -9.41 -7.85 9.18
C LYS A 289 -7.97 -7.89 9.71
N LEU A 290 -7.09 -7.07 9.14
CA LEU A 290 -5.70 -6.94 9.56
C LEU A 290 -5.61 -6.45 11.02
N TYR A 291 -6.31 -5.36 11.35
CA TYR A 291 -6.29 -4.79 12.70
C TYR A 291 -7.01 -5.65 13.73
N ARG A 292 -8.15 -6.29 13.38
CA ARG A 292 -8.76 -7.29 14.25
C ARG A 292 -7.77 -8.39 14.61
N LYS A 293 -7.04 -8.91 13.60
CA LYS A 293 -6.05 -9.96 13.82
C LYS A 293 -4.89 -9.48 14.69
N ALA A 294 -4.43 -8.24 14.51
CA ALA A 294 -3.40 -7.66 15.36
C ALA A 294 -3.87 -7.51 16.82
N ILE A 295 -5.12 -7.06 17.03
CA ILE A 295 -5.76 -6.94 18.35
C ILE A 295 -5.95 -8.32 19.00
N ASP A 296 -6.48 -9.31 18.24
CA ASP A 296 -6.64 -10.68 18.73
C ASP A 296 -5.29 -11.28 19.18
N PHE A 297 -4.23 -11.07 18.40
CA PHE A 297 -2.90 -11.57 18.73
C PHE A 297 -2.27 -10.87 19.93
N ALA A 298 -2.58 -9.60 20.11
CA ALA A 298 -2.14 -8.83 21.26
C ALA A 298 -2.76 -9.32 22.57
N ASP A 299 -3.99 -9.89 22.52
CA ASP A 299 -4.70 -10.39 23.72
C ASP A 299 -4.63 -9.34 24.83
N LEU A 300 -5.24 -8.18 24.54
CA LEU A 300 -5.19 -6.97 25.37
C LEU A 300 -6.14 -7.05 26.55
N ASN A 301 -5.81 -6.33 27.63
CA ASN A 301 -6.71 -6.15 28.77
C ASN A 301 -6.70 -4.68 29.27
N GLU A 302 -7.70 -4.32 30.04
CA GLU A 302 -7.99 -2.94 30.49
C GLU A 302 -6.92 -2.34 31.43
N ASP A 303 -6.04 -3.15 32.01
CA ASP A 303 -4.97 -2.68 32.88
C ASP A 303 -3.66 -2.38 32.14
N GLU A 304 -3.56 -2.76 30.86
CA GLU A 304 -2.34 -2.64 30.06
C GLU A 304 -2.11 -1.21 29.56
N ASN A 305 -0.84 -0.80 29.59
CA ASN A 305 -0.35 0.31 28.76
C ASN A 305 0.31 -0.28 27.51
N ILE A 306 -0.02 0.25 26.36
CA ILE A 306 0.56 -0.16 25.08
C ILE A 306 1.31 0.98 24.40
N PHE A 307 2.32 0.61 23.63
CA PHE A 307 3.12 1.52 22.82
C PHE A 307 2.89 1.20 21.34
N ASP A 308 2.53 2.21 20.53
CA ASP A 308 2.36 2.09 19.09
C ASP A 308 3.45 2.89 18.37
N ALA A 309 4.47 2.17 17.94
CA ALA A 309 5.55 2.75 17.17
C ALA A 309 5.14 2.90 15.69
N TYR A 310 5.47 4.01 15.10
CA TYR A 310 5.08 4.39 13.73
C TYR A 310 3.57 4.61 13.58
N CYS A 311 2.93 5.26 14.56
CA CYS A 311 1.47 5.31 14.69
C CYS A 311 0.75 6.06 13.54
N GLY A 312 1.46 6.85 12.72
CA GLY A 312 0.86 7.63 11.65
C GLY A 312 -0.21 8.58 12.18
N ILE A 313 -1.40 8.53 11.60
CA ILE A 313 -2.58 9.32 12.07
C ILE A 313 -3.34 8.64 13.22
N GLY A 314 -2.71 7.66 13.89
CA GLY A 314 -3.23 6.98 15.07
C GLY A 314 -4.16 5.79 14.77
N THR A 315 -4.04 5.15 13.61
CA THR A 315 -5.03 4.13 13.21
C THR A 315 -5.02 2.91 14.13
N ILE A 316 -3.87 2.32 14.45
CA ILE A 316 -3.77 1.19 15.39
C ILE A 316 -4.04 1.69 16.82
N SER A 317 -3.40 2.80 17.21
CA SER A 317 -3.54 3.41 18.55
C SER A 317 -5.01 3.60 18.93
N LEU A 318 -5.81 4.23 18.07
CA LEU A 318 -7.20 4.56 18.38
C LEU A 318 -8.12 3.33 18.30
N CYS A 319 -7.85 2.40 17.37
CA CYS A 319 -8.61 1.15 17.31
C CYS A 319 -8.37 0.25 18.53
N THR A 320 -7.20 0.33 19.18
CA THR A 320 -6.85 -0.46 20.37
C THR A 320 -7.25 0.21 21.68
N SER A 321 -7.50 1.52 21.68
CA SER A 321 -7.73 2.34 22.90
C SER A 321 -8.83 1.82 23.82
N LYS A 322 -9.90 1.24 23.27
CA LYS A 322 -11.04 0.70 24.05
C LYS A 322 -10.74 -0.59 24.80
N TYR A 323 -9.59 -1.20 24.57
CA TYR A 323 -9.21 -2.49 25.18
C TYR A 323 -8.14 -2.35 26.25
N VAL A 324 -7.61 -1.13 26.48
CA VAL A 324 -6.42 -0.91 27.31
C VAL A 324 -6.57 0.35 28.18
N LYS A 325 -5.74 0.43 29.22
CA LYS A 325 -5.69 1.58 30.12
C LYS A 325 -5.14 2.83 29.42
N LYS A 326 -4.03 2.71 28.70
CA LYS A 326 -3.35 3.82 28.03
C LYS A 326 -2.72 3.35 26.72
N VAL A 327 -2.78 4.20 25.71
CA VAL A 327 -2.05 4.05 24.45
C VAL A 327 -1.09 5.22 24.30
N THR A 328 0.18 4.93 24.01
CA THR A 328 1.16 5.94 23.62
C THR A 328 1.60 5.69 22.18
N GLY A 329 1.17 6.55 21.26
CA GLY A 329 1.55 6.52 19.83
C GLY A 329 2.74 7.43 19.56
N VAL A 330 3.70 6.98 18.76
CA VAL A 330 4.87 7.77 18.36
C VAL A 330 5.01 7.79 16.84
N GLU A 331 5.30 8.98 16.31
CA GLU A 331 5.47 9.19 14.87
C GLU A 331 6.47 10.33 14.64
N ILE A 332 7.31 10.20 13.61
CA ILE A 332 8.33 11.19 13.26
C ILE A 332 7.77 12.36 12.42
N VAL A 333 6.62 12.15 11.78
CA VAL A 333 5.97 13.15 10.92
C VAL A 333 5.02 14.02 11.74
N LYS A 334 5.36 15.29 11.88
CA LYS A 334 4.60 16.26 12.69
C LYS A 334 3.13 16.40 12.27
N GLU A 335 2.86 16.42 10.98
CA GLU A 335 1.52 16.55 10.44
C GLU A 335 0.64 15.34 10.79
N ALA A 336 1.23 14.14 10.81
CA ALA A 336 0.53 12.92 11.19
C ALA A 336 0.15 12.92 12.68
N ILE A 337 1.02 13.41 13.57
CA ILE A 337 0.71 13.62 15.00
C ILE A 337 -0.44 14.60 15.19
N VAL A 338 -0.45 15.71 14.44
CA VAL A 338 -1.58 16.66 14.49
C VAL A 338 -2.87 15.98 14.09
N ASP A 339 -2.87 15.19 13.03
CA ASP A 339 -4.05 14.46 12.58
C ASP A 339 -4.45 13.35 13.58
N ALA A 340 -3.49 12.63 14.20
CA ALA A 340 -3.78 11.64 15.23
C ALA A 340 -4.50 12.23 16.44
N ARG A 341 -4.06 13.40 16.93
CA ARG A 341 -4.72 14.11 18.03
C ARG A 341 -6.13 14.58 17.66
N LYS A 342 -6.34 15.07 16.42
CA LYS A 342 -7.68 15.40 15.93
C LYS A 342 -8.58 14.16 15.88
N ASN A 343 -8.05 13.03 15.41
CA ASN A 343 -8.77 11.78 15.32
C ASN A 343 -9.15 11.26 16.71
N ALA A 344 -8.29 11.38 17.73
CA ALA A 344 -8.64 11.07 19.11
C ALA A 344 -9.82 11.96 19.58
N ASN A 345 -9.74 13.26 19.34
CA ASN A 345 -10.76 14.24 19.79
C ASN A 345 -12.13 13.97 19.18
N ILE A 346 -12.23 13.70 17.87
CA ILE A 346 -13.54 13.46 17.22
C ILE A 346 -14.21 12.17 17.69
N ASN A 347 -13.43 11.22 18.21
CA ASN A 347 -13.93 9.96 18.78
C ASN A 347 -14.10 10.01 20.31
N ASN A 348 -13.84 11.15 20.97
CA ASN A 348 -13.83 11.27 22.42
C ASN A 348 -12.89 10.28 23.14
N ILE A 349 -11.78 9.89 22.48
CA ILE A 349 -10.77 9.00 23.05
C ILE A 349 -9.79 9.85 23.86
N THR A 350 -9.78 9.62 25.18
CA THR A 350 -8.98 10.41 26.14
C THR A 350 -7.77 9.65 26.69
N ASN A 351 -7.71 8.33 26.49
CA ASN A 351 -6.61 7.49 26.96
C ASN A 351 -5.53 7.22 25.90
N ALA A 352 -5.55 7.94 24.78
CA ALA A 352 -4.52 7.87 23.74
C ALA A 352 -3.70 9.17 23.72
N GLU A 353 -2.40 9.03 23.84
CA GLU A 353 -1.40 10.11 23.82
C GLU A 353 -0.52 9.97 22.56
N PHE A 354 -0.18 11.08 21.90
CA PHE A 354 0.61 11.08 20.67
C PHE A 354 1.85 11.97 20.81
N LEU A 355 3.02 11.39 20.59
CA LEU A 355 4.31 12.03 20.75
C LEU A 355 5.06 12.13 19.42
N LEU A 356 5.65 13.29 19.15
CA LEU A 356 6.50 13.51 17.98
C LEU A 356 7.94 13.07 18.32
N GLY A 357 8.51 12.16 17.54
CA GLY A 357 9.89 11.75 17.71
C GLY A 357 10.25 10.44 17.02
N ASP A 358 11.50 10.06 17.16
CA ASP A 358 11.95 8.72 16.80
C ASP A 358 11.41 7.68 17.79
N ALA A 359 10.87 6.58 17.26
CA ALA A 359 10.17 5.60 18.08
C ALA A 359 11.08 4.96 19.13
N GLY A 360 12.34 4.66 18.77
CA GLY A 360 13.31 4.06 19.71
C GLY A 360 13.72 5.02 20.81
N GLU A 361 14.00 6.27 20.47
CA GLU A 361 14.41 7.29 21.45
C GLU A 361 13.27 7.63 22.42
N VAL A 362 12.06 7.79 21.90
CA VAL A 362 10.91 8.09 22.75
C VAL A 362 10.58 6.92 23.66
N PHE A 363 10.60 5.68 23.14
CA PHE A 363 10.32 4.50 23.93
C PHE A 363 11.35 4.32 25.08
N GLU A 364 12.63 4.45 24.76
CA GLU A 364 13.70 4.39 25.77
C GLU A 364 13.53 5.45 26.86
N LYS A 365 13.22 6.69 26.48
CA LYS A 365 13.00 7.79 27.42
C LYS A 365 11.82 7.51 28.34
N LEU A 366 10.67 7.11 27.78
CA LEU A 366 9.47 6.85 28.59
C LEU A 366 9.68 5.75 29.62
N VAL A 367 10.37 4.67 29.22
CA VAL A 367 10.69 3.58 30.16
C VAL A 367 11.70 4.04 31.22
N SER A 368 12.69 4.86 30.86
CA SER A 368 13.63 5.43 31.85
C SER A 368 12.96 6.40 32.84
N ASP A 369 11.88 7.09 32.39
CA ASP A 369 11.04 7.95 33.22
C ASP A 369 10.06 7.15 34.11
N GLY A 370 10.09 5.80 34.04
CA GLY A 370 9.30 4.90 34.88
C GLY A 370 8.01 4.38 34.28
N GLU A 371 7.71 4.72 33.01
CA GLU A 371 6.55 4.17 32.30
C GLU A 371 6.78 2.67 31.97
N LYS A 372 5.70 1.88 32.06
CA LYS A 372 5.74 0.44 31.75
C LYS A 372 4.75 0.14 30.62
N TYR A 373 5.24 -0.58 29.64
CA TYR A 373 4.45 -1.02 28.48
C TYR A 373 4.51 -2.54 28.37
N SER A 374 3.38 -3.19 28.44
CA SER A 374 3.28 -4.66 28.29
C SER A 374 3.31 -5.11 26.85
N THR A 375 2.75 -4.30 25.95
CA THR A 375 2.60 -4.62 24.54
C THR A 375 3.09 -3.48 23.66
N VAL A 376 3.89 -3.82 22.65
CA VAL A 376 4.37 -2.90 21.62
C VAL A 376 3.79 -3.31 20.27
N PHE A 377 3.08 -2.38 19.62
CA PHE A 377 2.70 -2.52 18.21
C PHE A 377 3.73 -1.82 17.33
N VAL A 378 4.05 -2.45 16.20
CA VAL A 378 4.92 -1.85 15.18
C VAL A 378 4.31 -2.06 13.79
N ASP A 379 4.24 -0.98 13.00
CA ASP A 379 3.88 -1.00 11.57
C ASP A 379 4.90 -0.16 10.78
N PRO A 380 6.16 -0.66 10.67
CA PRO A 380 7.23 0.10 10.07
C PRO A 380 7.10 0.19 8.54
N PRO A 381 7.81 1.12 7.89
CA PRO A 381 7.92 1.18 6.44
C PRO A 381 8.58 -0.08 5.87
N ARG A 382 8.55 -0.25 4.54
CA ARG A 382 9.08 -1.44 3.82
C ARG A 382 10.50 -1.87 4.19
N LYS A 383 11.33 -0.96 4.67
CA LYS A 383 12.70 -1.29 5.15
C LYS A 383 12.73 -2.10 6.45
N GLY A 384 11.60 -2.25 7.13
CA GLY A 384 11.49 -2.89 8.43
C GLY A 384 11.94 -1.98 9.56
N LEU A 385 12.17 -2.59 10.74
CA LEU A 385 12.73 -1.91 11.91
C LEU A 385 14.20 -1.57 11.67
N ASP A 386 14.65 -0.47 12.24
CA ASP A 386 16.08 -0.19 12.34
C ASP A 386 16.71 -0.92 13.52
N GLN A 387 18.03 -1.08 13.47
CA GLN A 387 18.78 -1.82 14.48
C GLN A 387 18.61 -1.22 15.88
N LYS A 388 18.61 0.11 15.99
CA LYS A 388 18.46 0.83 17.27
C LYS A 388 17.14 0.49 17.96
N PHE A 389 16.04 0.43 17.18
CA PHE A 389 14.73 0.07 17.75
C PHE A 389 14.67 -1.41 18.15
N ILE A 390 15.28 -2.31 17.36
CA ILE A 390 15.40 -3.74 17.72
C ILE A 390 16.19 -3.90 19.03
N ASP A 391 17.34 -3.24 19.15
CA ASP A 391 18.16 -3.28 20.36
C ASP A 391 17.40 -2.72 21.58
N THR A 392 16.59 -1.69 21.38
CA THR A 392 15.72 -1.12 22.40
C THR A 392 14.65 -2.12 22.85
N LEU A 393 13.97 -2.82 21.92
CA LEU A 393 13.00 -3.87 22.25
C LEU A 393 13.65 -5.02 23.04
N LEU A 394 14.85 -5.47 22.61
CA LEU A 394 15.59 -6.53 23.28
C LEU A 394 16.07 -6.13 24.68
N ARG A 395 16.33 -4.86 24.93
CA ARG A 395 16.76 -4.35 26.23
C ARG A 395 15.60 -4.10 27.19
N LEU A 396 14.50 -3.54 26.68
CA LEU A 396 13.33 -3.16 27.51
C LEU A 396 12.34 -4.30 27.73
N GLU A 397 12.43 -5.34 26.93
CA GLU A 397 11.69 -6.61 27.09
C GLU A 397 10.18 -6.46 27.33
N PRO A 398 9.42 -5.72 26.51
CA PRO A 398 7.99 -5.75 26.63
C PRO A 398 7.46 -7.19 26.47
N ASN A 399 6.41 -7.56 27.20
CA ASN A 399 5.91 -8.94 27.23
C ASN A 399 5.46 -9.42 25.83
N LYS A 400 4.95 -8.48 24.99
CA LYS A 400 4.38 -8.76 23.70
C LYS A 400 4.85 -7.75 22.64
N VAL A 401 5.19 -8.26 21.46
CA VAL A 401 5.38 -7.42 20.26
C VAL A 401 4.45 -7.91 19.16
N VAL A 402 3.58 -7.03 18.68
CA VAL A 402 2.69 -7.29 17.54
C VAL A 402 3.22 -6.52 16.35
N TYR A 403 3.73 -7.26 15.37
CA TYR A 403 4.37 -6.70 14.20
C TYR A 403 3.43 -6.79 12.98
N VAL A 404 3.02 -5.66 12.44
CA VAL A 404 2.32 -5.54 11.15
C VAL A 404 3.37 -5.21 10.09
N SER A 405 3.38 -5.90 8.96
CA SER A 405 4.41 -5.71 7.94
C SER A 405 3.86 -5.88 6.53
N CYS A 406 4.25 -4.96 5.65
CA CYS A 406 3.97 -5.02 4.22
C CYS A 406 5.05 -5.78 3.41
N ASP A 407 6.15 -6.23 4.06
CA ASP A 407 7.24 -6.96 3.41
C ASP A 407 7.68 -8.17 4.24
N PRO A 408 7.40 -9.41 3.80
CA PRO A 408 7.76 -10.63 4.53
C PRO A 408 9.25 -10.85 4.71
N GLU A 409 10.11 -10.31 3.83
CA GLU A 409 11.57 -10.47 3.93
C GLU A 409 12.14 -9.65 5.10
N THR A 410 11.74 -8.38 5.17
CA THR A 410 12.18 -7.52 6.28
C THR A 410 11.57 -7.97 7.60
N LEU A 411 10.31 -8.43 7.59
CA LEU A 411 9.68 -9.04 8.76
C LEU A 411 10.47 -10.24 9.27
N ALA A 412 10.83 -11.18 8.40
CA ALA A 412 11.58 -12.37 8.79
C ALA A 412 12.99 -12.03 9.28
N ARG A 413 13.66 -11.04 8.66
CA ARG A 413 14.95 -10.50 9.12
C ARG A 413 14.86 -9.96 10.54
N ASP A 414 13.89 -9.10 10.79
CA ASP A 414 13.74 -8.43 12.09
C ASP A 414 13.33 -9.41 13.19
N ILE A 415 12.40 -10.32 12.89
CA ILE A 415 12.01 -11.39 13.82
C ILE A 415 13.18 -12.32 14.13
N LYS A 416 14.07 -12.59 13.16
CA LYS A 416 15.29 -13.37 13.43
C LYS A 416 16.15 -12.74 14.52
N LEU A 417 16.28 -11.41 14.51
CA LEU A 417 17.01 -10.68 15.55
C LEU A 417 16.25 -10.71 16.88
N LEU A 418 14.94 -10.41 16.85
CA LEU A 418 14.08 -10.46 18.03
C LEU A 418 13.97 -11.87 18.64
N SER A 419 14.18 -12.93 17.85
CA SER A 419 14.12 -14.31 18.33
C SER A 419 15.19 -14.68 19.37
N GLU A 420 16.13 -13.79 19.65
CA GLU A 420 17.03 -13.91 20.80
C GLU A 420 16.23 -14.00 22.12
N LYS A 421 15.27 -13.08 22.30
CA LYS A 421 14.48 -12.98 23.53
C LYS A 421 12.99 -13.32 23.35
N TYR A 422 12.50 -13.37 22.12
CA TYR A 422 11.09 -13.59 21.82
C TYR A 422 10.85 -14.90 21.11
N GLU A 423 9.73 -15.55 21.41
CA GLU A 423 9.18 -16.67 20.64
C GLU A 423 8.06 -16.21 19.72
N ILE A 424 7.98 -16.83 18.55
CA ILE A 424 6.91 -16.57 17.56
C ILE A 424 5.70 -17.41 17.95
N LYS A 425 4.59 -16.78 18.29
CA LYS A 425 3.33 -17.45 18.61
C LYS A 425 2.45 -17.69 17.38
N ALA A 426 2.36 -16.71 16.48
CA ALA A 426 1.56 -16.82 15.29
C ALA A 426 2.04 -15.88 14.19
N ILE A 427 1.81 -16.28 12.94
CA ILE A 427 2.04 -15.46 11.73
C ILE A 427 0.82 -15.59 10.84
N GLN A 428 0.18 -14.45 10.55
CA GLN A 428 -1.03 -14.38 9.76
C GLN A 428 -0.84 -13.46 8.56
N PRO A 429 -0.74 -14.01 7.34
CA PRO A 429 -0.84 -13.22 6.12
C PRO A 429 -2.25 -12.70 5.89
N VAL A 430 -2.38 -11.50 5.32
CA VAL A 430 -3.65 -10.87 4.95
C VAL A 430 -3.53 -10.32 3.53
N ASP A 431 -4.50 -10.64 2.68
CA ASP A 431 -4.52 -10.15 1.31
C ASP A 431 -5.07 -8.71 1.21
N MET A 432 -4.26 -7.74 1.60
CA MET A 432 -4.58 -6.31 1.48
C MET A 432 -4.65 -5.83 0.03
N PHE A 433 -3.97 -6.53 -0.87
CA PHE A 433 -3.80 -6.11 -2.27
C PHE A 433 -4.11 -7.25 -3.24
N PRO A 434 -5.37 -7.70 -3.33
CA PRO A 434 -5.80 -8.68 -4.32
C PRO A 434 -5.30 -8.37 -5.74
N MET A 435 -5.04 -9.39 -6.54
CA MET A 435 -4.52 -9.28 -7.90
C MET A 435 -3.04 -8.86 -8.02
N THR A 436 -2.37 -8.57 -6.90
CA THR A 436 -0.95 -8.21 -6.84
C THR A 436 -0.15 -9.22 -6.01
N PHE A 437 1.17 -9.20 -6.14
CA PHE A 437 2.07 -10.05 -5.32
C PHE A 437 2.25 -9.56 -3.88
N HIS A 438 1.75 -8.39 -3.53
CA HIS A 438 1.87 -7.82 -2.19
C HIS A 438 1.03 -8.60 -1.18
N VAL A 439 1.56 -8.71 0.03
CA VAL A 439 0.88 -9.35 1.17
C VAL A 439 1.25 -8.59 2.44
N GLU A 440 0.25 -8.29 3.26
CA GLU A 440 0.46 -7.82 4.63
C GLU A 440 0.54 -9.02 5.57
N THR A 441 1.27 -8.87 6.66
CA THR A 441 1.47 -9.98 7.59
C THR A 441 1.43 -9.45 9.02
N VAL A 442 0.65 -10.09 9.87
CA VAL A 442 0.69 -9.85 11.33
C VAL A 442 1.47 -10.97 12.00
N ALA A 443 2.49 -10.62 12.78
CA ALA A 443 3.23 -11.55 13.62
C ALA A 443 3.02 -11.21 15.10
N CYS A 444 2.82 -12.23 15.92
CA CYS A 444 2.75 -12.13 17.37
C CYS A 444 3.99 -12.74 17.99
N LEU A 445 4.70 -11.95 18.75
CA LEU A 445 5.87 -12.35 19.51
C LEU A 445 5.58 -12.23 21.00
N ARG A 446 6.05 -13.20 21.78
CA ARG A 446 5.97 -13.21 23.26
C ARG A 446 7.38 -13.30 23.82
N LEU A 447 7.65 -12.55 24.87
CA LEU A 447 8.90 -12.67 25.60
C LEU A 447 9.05 -14.10 26.13
N LYS A 448 10.23 -14.70 25.98
CA LYS A 448 10.53 -16.03 26.52
C LYS A 448 10.57 -15.97 28.05
N GLU A 449 10.10 -17.02 28.70
CA GLU A 449 10.22 -17.20 30.15
C GLU A 449 11.69 -17.40 30.56
#